data_bb526f48970003318fe1191b87f6a5ea
#
_entry.id   bb526f48970003318fe1191b87f6a5ea
#
_cell.length_a   1.000
_cell.length_b   1.000
_cell.length_c   1.000
_cell.angle_alpha   90.00
_cell.angle_beta   90.00
_cell.angle_gamma   90.00
#
_symmetry.space_group_name_H-M   'P 1'
#
loop_
_entity.id
_entity.type
_entity.pdbx_description
1 polymer ?
#
loop_
_entity_poly.entity_id
_entity_poly.type
_entity_poly.pdbx_seq_one_letter_code
_entity_poly.pdbx_strand_id
1 'polypeptide(L)'
;MFLRRPTPAVTAPFCVLSGPQHRFDSRPTALYSPAAAVTTALRVGIRPKQCSSSGAISLHRTAPAAALHTRTEPGDRSKQRPMLLHHTILIFTFFLLSAGCALAQPRIGIAYCDLDHLYDTIPALFYDDSDYTPGGRLAWDTERYRRKIARTAAVIDSMRMPLVALWSVENEAVVRDIAAACRGDYSYLHQTLNSLDGMDFALLYYGDLFDPHYEEPGRRYLYIEGTLRFPAPRTRRTTGRPVRPARTDTVGLVLCSDTRMAEWVVRDLREERPGVKLIVLGRTASLDAAAYGLRDALERPARLGRGNVRRRGGWLMRDRILADTALRCPGGDVFARRYLLDPKTGNPQPTYERRRYRGGFGYALPVFVYLE
;
A
#
# COMPACT_ATOMS: atom_id res chain seq x y z
N MET A 1 15.62 -64.42 -14.64
CA MET A 1 16.15 -64.26 -16.00
C MET A 1 14.98 -63.92 -16.92
N PHE A 2 14.64 -62.64 -17.01
CA PHE A 2 13.73 -62.07 -18.02
C PHE A 2 14.19 -60.64 -18.33
N LEU A 3 14.83 -60.53 -19.48
CA LEU A 3 15.28 -59.28 -20.10
C LEU A 3 14.06 -58.52 -20.64
N ARG A 4 13.82 -57.30 -20.23
CA ARG A 4 12.93 -56.36 -20.91
C ARG A 4 13.73 -55.48 -21.86
N ARG A 5 13.36 -55.51 -23.10
CA ARG A 5 13.87 -54.65 -24.19
C ARG A 5 13.36 -53.22 -24.06
N PRO A 6 14.13 -52.19 -24.45
CA PRO A 6 13.65 -50.81 -24.53
C PRO A 6 12.84 -50.57 -25.80
N THR A 7 11.75 -49.80 -25.69
CA THR A 7 10.94 -49.31 -26.81
C THR A 7 11.59 -48.08 -27.45
N PRO A 8 11.51 -47.91 -28.78
CA PRO A 8 12.13 -46.78 -29.47
C PRO A 8 11.30 -45.50 -29.35
N ALA A 9 12.00 -44.36 -29.23
CA ALA A 9 11.47 -43.03 -29.25
C ALA A 9 10.89 -42.67 -30.65
N VAL A 10 9.65 -42.19 -30.66
CA VAL A 10 9.00 -41.61 -31.86
C VAL A 10 9.36 -40.14 -31.93
N THR A 11 10.19 -39.79 -32.90
CA THR A 11 10.54 -38.42 -33.26
C THR A 11 9.47 -37.91 -34.23
N ALA A 12 8.70 -36.90 -33.86
CA ALA A 12 7.81 -36.21 -34.78
C ALA A 12 8.55 -34.98 -35.39
N PRO A 13 8.37 -34.69 -36.71
CA PRO A 13 9.09 -33.61 -37.36
C PRO A 13 8.41 -32.26 -37.07
N PHE A 14 9.22 -31.28 -36.73
CA PHE A 14 8.84 -29.87 -36.64
C PHE A 14 8.57 -29.33 -38.09
N CYS A 15 7.36 -28.90 -38.33
CA CYS A 15 6.99 -28.16 -39.54
C CYS A 15 7.19 -26.67 -39.27
N VAL A 16 8.23 -26.08 -39.84
CA VAL A 16 8.47 -24.64 -39.84
C VAL A 16 7.59 -24.04 -40.97
N LEU A 17 6.54 -23.32 -40.60
CA LEU A 17 5.78 -22.46 -41.50
C LEU A 17 6.33 -21.04 -41.44
N SER A 18 7.11 -20.67 -42.45
CA SER A 18 7.53 -19.30 -42.75
C SER A 18 6.34 -18.56 -43.41
N GLY A 19 5.78 -17.60 -42.69
CA GLY A 19 4.80 -16.64 -43.19
C GLY A 19 5.48 -15.30 -43.54
N PRO A 20 4.94 -14.50 -44.47
CA PRO A 20 5.65 -13.38 -45.09
C PRO A 20 5.72 -12.16 -44.18
N GLN A 21 6.91 -11.55 -44.18
CA GLN A 21 7.16 -10.23 -43.56
C GLN A 21 6.47 -9.14 -44.36
N HIS A 22 5.45 -8.50 -43.79
CA HIS A 22 4.95 -7.23 -44.27
C HIS A 22 5.77 -6.08 -43.66
N ARG A 23 6.57 -5.41 -44.51
CA ARG A 23 7.16 -4.10 -44.24
C ARG A 23 6.02 -3.08 -44.10
N PHE A 24 5.89 -2.43 -42.96
CA PHE A 24 5.11 -1.22 -42.82
C PHE A 24 6.01 -0.02 -43.05
N ASP A 25 5.66 0.72 -44.09
CA ASP A 25 6.27 1.95 -44.56
C ASP A 25 5.80 3.10 -43.65
N SER A 26 6.74 3.81 -43.06
CA SER A 26 6.51 4.97 -42.22
C SER A 26 6.33 6.22 -43.08
N ARG A 27 5.13 6.80 -43.09
CA ARG A 27 4.93 8.21 -43.49
C ARG A 27 4.13 8.94 -42.41
N PRO A 28 4.56 10.13 -41.98
CA PRO A 28 3.83 10.93 -41.01
C PRO A 28 2.76 11.76 -41.73
N THR A 29 1.52 11.67 -41.28
CA THR A 29 0.47 12.61 -41.65
C THR A 29 0.22 13.60 -40.54
N ALA A 30 0.24 14.84 -40.91
CA ALA A 30 0.21 16.04 -40.13
C ALA A 30 -1.17 16.41 -39.56
N LEU A 31 -1.11 17.20 -38.48
CA LEU A 31 -2.02 18.30 -38.13
C LEU A 31 -3.42 17.94 -37.64
N TYR A 32 -3.57 17.98 -36.31
CA TYR A 32 -4.76 18.56 -35.70
C TYR A 32 -4.36 19.48 -34.56
N SER A 33 -4.62 20.77 -34.73
CA SER A 33 -4.47 21.83 -33.75
C SER A 33 -5.72 21.87 -32.87
N PRO A 34 -5.64 21.87 -31.55
CA PRO A 34 -6.80 22.17 -30.72
C PRO A 34 -6.93 23.67 -30.52
N ALA A 35 -8.10 24.17 -30.86
CA ALA A 35 -8.55 25.53 -30.64
C ALA A 35 -8.63 25.87 -29.12
N ALA A 36 -8.35 27.13 -28.85
CA ALA A 36 -8.37 27.82 -27.58
C ALA A 36 -9.61 27.53 -26.72
N ALA A 37 -9.39 27.05 -25.50
CA ALA A 37 -10.38 27.11 -24.42
C ALA A 37 -10.13 28.38 -23.58
N VAL A 38 -11.12 29.25 -23.63
CA VAL A 38 -11.20 30.50 -22.87
C VAL A 38 -11.26 30.20 -21.36
N THR A 39 -10.25 30.65 -20.64
CA THR A 39 -10.23 30.59 -19.18
C THR A 39 -10.98 31.79 -18.62
N THR A 40 -12.20 31.61 -18.14
CA THR A 40 -12.94 32.61 -17.36
C THR A 40 -12.54 32.46 -15.89
N ALA A 41 -11.65 33.32 -15.42
CA ALA A 41 -11.28 33.42 -14.03
C ALA A 41 -12.35 34.17 -13.25
N LEU A 42 -13.09 33.48 -12.40
CA LEU A 42 -13.97 34.13 -11.39
C LEU A 42 -13.09 34.56 -10.21
N ARG A 43 -12.80 35.87 -10.14
CA ARG A 43 -12.23 36.53 -8.97
C ARG A 43 -13.33 36.74 -7.94
N VAL A 44 -13.35 35.97 -6.87
CA VAL A 44 -14.11 36.28 -5.67
C VAL A 44 -13.23 37.17 -4.78
N GLY A 45 -13.57 38.46 -4.74
CA GLY A 45 -12.95 39.43 -3.86
C GLY A 45 -13.47 39.29 -2.41
N ILE A 46 -12.58 38.93 -1.50
CA ILE A 46 -12.86 39.05 -0.05
C ILE A 46 -12.20 40.36 0.43
N ARG A 47 -13.03 41.35 0.76
CA ARG A 47 -12.62 42.59 1.43
C ARG A 47 -12.35 42.29 2.92
N PRO A 48 -11.27 42.80 3.52
CA PRO A 48 -11.13 42.83 4.97
C PRO A 48 -11.95 43.97 5.56
N LYS A 49 -12.75 43.67 6.55
CA LYS A 49 -13.43 44.72 7.38
C LYS A 49 -12.39 45.33 8.31
N GLN A 50 -12.15 46.64 8.09
CA GLN A 50 -11.57 47.53 9.08
C GLN A 50 -12.61 47.80 10.17
N CYS A 51 -12.26 47.55 11.41
CA CYS A 51 -12.97 48.08 12.56
C CYS A 51 -12.12 49.18 13.15
N SER A 52 -12.52 50.42 12.87
CA SER A 52 -12.12 51.62 13.59
C SER A 52 -13.10 51.84 14.74
N SER A 53 -12.63 52.04 15.95
CA SER A 53 -13.29 52.89 16.92
C SER A 53 -12.27 53.44 17.91
N SER A 54 -12.01 54.69 17.74
CA SER A 54 -11.46 55.62 18.69
C SER A 54 -12.37 55.77 19.91
N GLY A 55 -11.76 55.87 21.08
CA GLY A 55 -12.45 56.22 22.33
C GLY A 55 -11.42 56.70 23.35
N ALA A 56 -11.00 57.93 23.21
CA ALA A 56 -10.24 58.65 24.24
C ALA A 56 -11.19 59.16 25.29
N ILE A 57 -10.92 58.90 26.55
CA ILE A 57 -11.42 59.72 27.68
C ILE A 57 -10.25 59.96 28.64
N SER A 58 -10.08 61.22 28.92
CA SER A 58 -9.06 61.93 29.67
C SER A 58 -9.49 62.17 31.12
N LEU A 59 -8.49 62.40 31.97
CA LEU A 59 -8.48 63.25 33.20
C LEU A 59 -9.01 62.62 34.51
N HIS A 60 -8.31 62.57 35.59
CA HIS A 60 -7.78 63.62 36.49
C HIS A 60 -7.00 63.02 37.65
N ARG A 61 -5.82 63.56 37.87
CA ARG A 61 -5.17 64.05 39.11
C ARG A 61 -5.81 63.67 40.45
N THR A 62 -5.00 63.10 41.36
CA THR A 62 -4.44 63.83 42.53
C THR A 62 -3.55 62.86 43.33
N ALA A 63 -2.37 63.30 43.65
CA ALA A 63 -1.55 62.77 44.74
C ALA A 63 -1.94 63.45 46.06
N PRO A 64 -1.71 62.87 47.20
CA PRO A 64 -0.58 63.41 48.01
C PRO A 64 0.33 62.34 48.64
N ALA A 65 1.51 62.81 48.93
CA ALA A 65 2.58 62.15 49.65
C ALA A 65 2.25 61.91 51.13
N ALA A 66 2.67 60.75 51.66
CA ALA A 66 3.06 60.68 53.08
C ALA A 66 3.90 59.41 53.37
N ALA A 67 5.04 59.67 53.94
CA ALA A 67 5.72 58.98 54.99
C ALA A 67 6.37 57.60 54.73
N LEU A 68 7.65 57.67 54.72
CA LEU A 68 8.69 56.70 55.02
C LEU A 68 8.38 55.95 56.31
N HIS A 69 8.30 54.63 56.23
CA HIS A 69 8.67 53.72 57.33
C HIS A 69 9.36 52.50 56.72
N THR A 70 10.69 52.51 56.83
CA THR A 70 11.54 51.36 56.62
C THR A 70 11.32 50.34 57.75
N ARG A 71 10.68 49.25 57.43
CA ARG A 71 10.69 48.05 58.26
C ARG A 71 11.34 46.92 57.48
N THR A 72 12.59 46.69 57.78
CA THR A 72 13.33 45.52 57.33
C THR A 72 12.79 44.28 58.04
N GLU A 73 12.01 43.49 57.27
CA GLU A 73 11.68 42.14 57.68
C GLU A 73 12.71 41.15 57.13
N PRO A 74 13.13 40.13 57.92
CA PRO A 74 14.10 39.13 57.46
C PRO A 74 13.43 38.25 56.40
N GLY A 75 14.01 38.26 55.22
CA GLY A 75 13.52 37.50 54.05
C GLY A 75 13.48 36.00 54.33
N ASP A 76 12.28 35.45 54.30
CA ASP A 76 12.01 34.02 54.35
C ASP A 76 12.59 33.31 53.09
N ARG A 77 13.75 32.68 53.29
CA ARG A 77 14.45 31.88 52.27
C ARG A 77 13.76 30.55 51.94
N SER A 78 12.61 30.25 52.55
CA SER A 78 11.94 28.94 52.39
C SER A 78 11.05 28.85 51.11
N LYS A 79 10.68 29.97 50.47
CA LYS A 79 9.75 29.99 49.34
C LYS A 79 10.39 29.89 47.95
N GLN A 80 11.73 29.92 47.83
CA GLN A 80 12.41 29.87 46.52
C GLN A 80 12.76 28.45 46.04
N ARG A 81 12.64 27.42 46.87
CA ARG A 81 12.99 26.04 46.48
C ARG A 81 12.00 25.31 45.54
N PRO A 82 10.69 25.51 45.57
CA PRO A 82 9.80 24.76 44.71
C PRO A 82 9.90 25.19 43.22
N MET A 83 10.22 26.43 42.90
CA MET A 83 10.30 26.90 41.51
C MET A 83 11.49 26.32 40.75
N LEU A 84 12.65 26.17 41.39
CA LEU A 84 13.81 25.55 40.73
C LEU A 84 13.58 24.07 40.45
N LEU A 85 12.89 23.35 41.33
CA LEU A 85 12.58 21.93 41.16
C LEU A 85 11.63 21.70 39.98
N HIS A 86 10.62 22.57 39.84
CA HIS A 86 9.69 22.50 38.70
C HIS A 86 10.39 22.77 37.34
N HIS A 87 11.30 23.74 37.29
CA HIS A 87 12.07 24.00 36.08
C HIS A 87 13.02 22.86 35.71
N THR A 88 13.68 22.25 36.71
CA THR A 88 14.54 21.10 36.46
C THR A 88 13.74 19.87 36.01
N ILE A 89 12.57 19.62 36.56
CA ILE A 89 11.69 18.53 36.13
C ILE A 89 11.18 18.80 34.71
N LEU A 90 10.80 20.04 34.36
CA LEU A 90 10.32 20.41 33.03
C LEU A 90 11.42 20.28 31.99
N ILE A 91 12.65 20.67 32.29
CA ILE A 91 13.81 20.52 31.41
C ILE A 91 14.15 19.02 31.24
N PHE A 92 14.07 18.23 32.30
CA PHE A 92 14.37 16.78 32.27
C PHE A 92 13.29 16.02 31.49
N THR A 93 12.00 16.37 31.63
CA THR A 93 10.91 15.81 30.82
C THR A 93 11.01 16.24 29.36
N PHE A 94 11.40 17.48 29.06
CA PHE A 94 11.65 17.94 27.68
C PHE A 94 12.85 17.21 27.06
N PHE A 95 13.90 16.96 27.83
CA PHE A 95 15.07 16.17 27.38
C PHE A 95 14.72 14.68 27.20
N LEU A 96 13.90 14.09 28.05
CA LEU A 96 13.40 12.72 27.88
C LEU A 96 12.46 12.59 26.67
N LEU A 97 11.59 13.57 26.42
CA LEU A 97 10.75 13.62 25.23
C LEU A 97 11.57 13.86 23.95
N SER A 98 12.64 14.65 24.00
CA SER A 98 13.52 14.90 22.85
C SER A 98 14.49 13.73 22.58
N ALA A 99 14.88 12.97 23.60
CA ALA A 99 15.70 11.76 23.43
C ALA A 99 14.91 10.59 22.82
N GLY A 100 13.56 10.63 22.86
CA GLY A 100 12.67 9.63 22.27
C GLY A 100 12.46 9.75 20.76
N CYS A 101 13.02 10.75 20.08
CA CYS A 101 13.17 10.72 18.63
C CYS A 101 14.28 9.72 18.24
N ALA A 102 14.08 8.44 18.60
CA ALA A 102 14.85 7.35 18.02
C ALA A 102 14.84 7.57 16.49
N LEU A 103 16.00 7.64 15.89
CA LEU A 103 16.20 7.72 14.45
C LEU A 103 15.42 6.57 13.83
N ALA A 104 14.17 6.84 13.43
CA ALA A 104 13.31 5.85 12.81
C ALA A 104 14.06 5.37 11.56
N GLN A 105 14.39 4.08 11.52
CA GLN A 105 14.98 3.50 10.33
C GLN A 105 13.98 3.68 9.19
N PRO A 106 14.45 4.02 7.98
CA PRO A 106 13.55 4.13 6.84
C PRO A 106 12.90 2.78 6.60
N ARG A 107 11.58 2.78 6.55
CA ARG A 107 10.77 1.57 6.37
C ARG A 107 10.20 1.55 4.98
N ILE A 108 10.25 0.39 4.35
CA ILE A 108 9.53 0.14 3.11
C ILE A 108 8.27 -0.60 3.45
N GLY A 109 7.12 -0.03 3.06
CA GLY A 109 5.82 -0.66 3.24
C GLY A 109 5.46 -1.52 2.04
N ILE A 110 4.92 -2.72 2.28
CA ILE A 110 4.36 -3.59 1.27
C ILE A 110 2.93 -3.93 1.67
N ALA A 111 1.97 -3.73 0.77
CA ALA A 111 0.57 -4.07 0.99
C ALA A 111 0.09 -5.14 0.02
N TYR A 112 -0.96 -5.86 0.43
CA TYR A 112 -1.73 -6.76 -0.41
C TYR A 112 -3.21 -6.40 -0.33
N CYS A 113 -3.85 -6.29 -1.50
CA CYS A 113 -5.25 -5.90 -1.67
C CYS A 113 -5.99 -6.91 -2.54
N ASP A 114 -7.07 -7.51 -2.03
CA ASP A 114 -8.04 -8.24 -2.83
C ASP A 114 -9.15 -7.28 -3.27
N LEU A 115 -9.27 -7.04 -4.58
CA LEU A 115 -10.14 -6.00 -5.14
C LEU A 115 -11.57 -6.45 -5.42
N ASP A 116 -11.94 -7.67 -5.01
CA ASP A 116 -13.33 -8.15 -5.10
C ASP A 116 -13.86 -8.14 -6.54
N HIS A 117 -13.16 -8.80 -7.47
CA HIS A 117 -13.51 -8.94 -8.89
C HIS A 117 -13.68 -7.58 -9.59
N LEU A 118 -12.56 -6.92 -9.83
CA LEU A 118 -12.54 -5.65 -10.56
C LEU A 118 -12.40 -5.89 -12.06
N TYR A 119 -13.55 -6.11 -12.70
CA TYR A 119 -13.70 -6.17 -14.15
C TYR A 119 -13.77 -4.76 -14.75
N ASP A 120 -13.42 -4.63 -16.02
CA ASP A 120 -13.79 -3.46 -16.82
C ASP A 120 -15.28 -3.54 -17.24
N THR A 121 -15.68 -2.89 -18.31
CA THR A 121 -17.08 -2.92 -18.80
C THR A 121 -17.20 -3.49 -20.21
N ILE A 122 -16.11 -4.06 -20.74
CA ILE A 122 -16.01 -4.60 -22.09
C ILE A 122 -16.10 -6.13 -21.98
N PRO A 123 -17.03 -6.79 -22.68
CA PRO A 123 -17.14 -8.24 -22.62
C PRO A 123 -15.83 -8.94 -23.01
N ALA A 124 -15.38 -9.87 -22.19
CA ALA A 124 -14.19 -10.66 -22.45
C ALA A 124 -14.41 -11.70 -23.57
N LEU A 125 -13.32 -12.01 -24.29
CA LEU A 125 -13.37 -12.98 -25.39
C LEU A 125 -13.08 -14.43 -24.92
N PHE A 126 -12.39 -14.63 -23.79
CA PHE A 126 -11.82 -15.91 -23.41
C PHE A 126 -12.34 -16.48 -22.08
N TYR A 127 -13.17 -15.73 -21.34
CA TYR A 127 -13.82 -16.15 -20.09
C TYR A 127 -15.18 -15.47 -19.97
N ASP A 128 -16.04 -15.98 -19.08
CA ASP A 128 -17.38 -15.46 -18.87
C ASP A 128 -17.39 -14.38 -17.78
N ASP A 129 -17.45 -13.13 -18.23
CA ASP A 129 -17.64 -11.93 -17.42
C ASP A 129 -19.01 -11.29 -17.64
N SER A 130 -19.94 -11.99 -18.30
CA SER A 130 -21.25 -11.47 -18.76
C SER A 130 -22.06 -10.79 -17.65
N ASP A 131 -21.92 -11.23 -16.39
CA ASP A 131 -22.52 -10.57 -15.24
C ASP A 131 -22.01 -9.16 -14.98
N TYR A 132 -20.74 -8.89 -15.33
CA TYR A 132 -20.02 -7.64 -15.09
C TYR A 132 -20.02 -6.71 -16.32
N THR A 133 -21.08 -6.75 -17.08
CA THR A 133 -21.31 -5.84 -18.20
C THR A 133 -22.49 -4.89 -17.92
N PRO A 134 -22.65 -3.79 -18.66
CA PRO A 134 -23.80 -2.88 -18.48
C PRO A 134 -25.15 -3.54 -18.66
N GLY A 135 -25.25 -4.55 -19.54
CA GLY A 135 -26.46 -5.38 -19.73
C GLY A 135 -26.51 -6.64 -18.88
N GLY A 136 -25.47 -6.92 -18.09
CA GLY A 136 -25.36 -8.11 -17.25
C GLY A 136 -26.20 -8.04 -15.98
N ARG A 137 -26.24 -9.17 -15.24
CA ARG A 137 -27.04 -9.29 -14.00
C ARG A 137 -26.65 -8.30 -12.91
N LEU A 138 -25.42 -7.84 -12.90
CA LEU A 138 -24.89 -6.88 -11.93
C LEU A 138 -25.01 -5.44 -12.42
N ALA A 139 -25.40 -5.24 -13.69
CA ALA A 139 -25.47 -3.94 -14.35
C ALA A 139 -24.20 -3.12 -14.10
N TRP A 140 -23.04 -3.74 -14.39
CA TRP A 140 -21.73 -3.15 -14.17
C TRP A 140 -21.42 -2.16 -15.29
N ASP A 141 -21.75 -0.89 -15.08
CA ASP A 141 -21.59 0.19 -16.04
C ASP A 141 -20.32 1.01 -15.78
N THR A 142 -20.02 1.90 -16.71
CA THR A 142 -18.85 2.78 -16.68
C THR A 142 -18.83 3.67 -15.42
N GLU A 143 -19.99 4.09 -14.89
CA GLU A 143 -20.04 4.91 -13.68
C GLU A 143 -19.61 4.11 -12.45
N ARG A 144 -20.12 2.88 -12.30
CA ARG A 144 -19.74 1.96 -11.22
C ARG A 144 -18.26 1.58 -11.31
N TYR A 145 -17.77 1.30 -12.51
CA TYR A 145 -16.37 1.04 -12.78
C TYR A 145 -15.49 2.22 -12.31
N ARG A 146 -15.74 3.42 -12.83
CA ARG A 146 -14.98 4.62 -12.45
C ARG A 146 -15.02 4.89 -10.93
N ARG A 147 -16.17 4.68 -10.30
CA ARG A 147 -16.32 4.81 -8.84
C ARG A 147 -15.48 3.78 -8.09
N LYS A 148 -15.41 2.57 -8.60
CA LYS A 148 -14.57 1.51 -8.01
C LYS A 148 -13.08 1.83 -8.18
N ILE A 149 -12.65 2.26 -9.35
CA ILE A 149 -11.27 2.73 -9.60
C ILE A 149 -10.89 3.87 -8.63
N ALA A 150 -11.71 4.92 -8.56
CA ALA A 150 -11.46 6.06 -7.67
C ALA A 150 -11.39 5.64 -6.18
N ARG A 151 -12.26 4.73 -5.75
CA ARG A 151 -12.24 4.20 -4.38
C ARG A 151 -10.99 3.35 -4.12
N THR A 152 -10.58 2.52 -5.06
CA THR A 152 -9.36 1.70 -4.97
C THR A 152 -8.13 2.60 -4.85
N ALA A 153 -7.99 3.59 -5.73
CA ALA A 153 -6.91 4.56 -5.68
C ALA A 153 -6.87 5.33 -4.34
N ALA A 154 -8.03 5.79 -3.84
CA ALA A 154 -8.10 6.47 -2.55
C ALA A 154 -7.65 5.59 -1.36
N VAL A 155 -7.90 4.29 -1.41
CA VAL A 155 -7.42 3.33 -0.40
C VAL A 155 -5.91 3.18 -0.50
N ILE A 156 -5.37 2.98 -1.70
CA ILE A 156 -3.92 2.87 -1.96
C ILE A 156 -3.19 4.13 -1.47
N ASP A 157 -3.68 5.32 -1.84
CA ASP A 157 -3.13 6.60 -1.39
C ASP A 157 -3.16 6.76 0.14
N SER A 158 -4.23 6.26 0.78
CA SER A 158 -4.37 6.32 2.24
C SER A 158 -3.41 5.38 2.97
N MET A 159 -3.04 4.27 2.35
CA MET A 159 -2.05 3.34 2.90
C MET A 159 -0.63 3.90 2.81
N ARG A 160 -0.32 4.70 1.78
CA ARG A 160 1.02 5.27 1.51
C ARG A 160 2.12 4.20 1.45
N MET A 161 1.80 3.07 0.82
CA MET A 161 2.74 1.97 0.65
C MET A 161 3.42 2.07 -0.71
N PRO A 162 4.75 2.04 -0.78
CA PRO A 162 5.46 2.12 -2.06
C PRO A 162 5.32 0.85 -2.92
N LEU A 163 4.96 -0.29 -2.33
CA LEU A 163 4.66 -1.52 -3.05
C LEU A 163 3.25 -1.99 -2.67
N VAL A 164 2.39 -2.20 -3.67
CA VAL A 164 1.01 -2.66 -3.46
C VAL A 164 0.69 -3.79 -4.42
N ALA A 165 0.65 -5.01 -3.91
CA ALA A 165 0.20 -6.17 -4.64
C ALA A 165 -1.33 -6.17 -4.73
N LEU A 166 -1.84 -6.33 -5.94
CA LEU A 166 -3.27 -6.37 -6.24
C LEU A 166 -3.65 -7.78 -6.69
N TRP A 167 -4.74 -8.29 -6.17
CA TRP A 167 -5.40 -9.50 -6.63
C TRP A 167 -6.81 -9.18 -7.12
N SER A 168 -7.27 -9.96 -8.10
CA SER A 168 -8.63 -9.88 -8.61
C SER A 168 -8.86 -8.62 -9.46
N VAL A 169 -7.87 -8.30 -10.30
CA VAL A 169 -7.97 -7.37 -11.44
C VAL A 169 -8.16 -8.19 -12.72
N GLU A 170 -8.90 -7.67 -13.65
CA GLU A 170 -9.22 -8.39 -14.88
C GLU A 170 -8.07 -8.34 -15.91
N ASN A 171 -7.52 -7.15 -16.13
CA ASN A 171 -6.58 -6.93 -17.22
C ASN A 171 -5.66 -5.72 -16.94
N GLU A 172 -4.69 -5.51 -17.83
CA GLU A 172 -3.74 -4.39 -17.74
C GLU A 172 -4.42 -3.02 -17.80
N ALA A 173 -5.52 -2.87 -18.56
CA ALA A 173 -6.23 -1.60 -18.66
C ALA A 173 -6.80 -1.17 -17.31
N VAL A 174 -7.35 -2.11 -16.55
CA VAL A 174 -7.83 -1.88 -15.18
C VAL A 174 -6.68 -1.43 -14.26
N VAL A 175 -5.52 -2.08 -14.35
CA VAL A 175 -4.35 -1.74 -13.53
C VAL A 175 -3.82 -0.34 -13.86
N ARG A 176 -3.74 -0.01 -15.15
CA ARG A 176 -3.35 1.32 -15.63
C ARG A 176 -4.31 2.40 -15.11
N ASP A 177 -5.63 2.14 -15.15
CA ASP A 177 -6.63 3.08 -14.67
C ASP A 177 -6.51 3.29 -13.15
N ILE A 178 -6.21 2.24 -12.36
CA ILE A 178 -5.91 2.35 -10.93
C ILE A 178 -4.67 3.21 -10.71
N ALA A 179 -3.56 2.91 -11.40
CA ALA A 179 -2.30 3.64 -11.26
C ALA A 179 -2.47 5.12 -11.61
N ALA A 180 -3.16 5.42 -12.72
CA ALA A 180 -3.45 6.79 -13.15
C ALA A 180 -4.37 7.56 -12.18
N ALA A 181 -5.24 6.87 -11.44
CA ALA A 181 -6.13 7.48 -10.44
C ALA A 181 -5.45 7.72 -9.08
N CYS A 182 -4.31 7.06 -8.81
CA CYS A 182 -3.51 7.25 -7.61
C CYS A 182 -2.78 8.61 -7.66
N ARG A 183 -2.56 9.21 -6.45
CA ARG A 183 -1.72 10.42 -6.31
C ARG A 183 -0.23 10.12 -6.34
N GLY A 184 0.15 8.90 -5.95
CA GLY A 184 1.52 8.44 -6.02
C GLY A 184 1.93 8.15 -7.46
N ASP A 185 3.21 8.38 -7.78
CA ASP A 185 3.79 8.07 -9.10
C ASP A 185 4.15 6.59 -9.16
N TYR A 186 3.11 5.75 -9.31
CA TYR A 186 3.28 4.30 -9.39
C TYR A 186 3.59 3.86 -10.82
N SER A 187 4.69 3.12 -10.96
CA SER A 187 4.84 2.15 -12.03
C SER A 187 4.01 0.92 -11.73
N TYR A 188 3.66 0.13 -12.73
CA TYR A 188 2.92 -1.10 -12.53
C TYR A 188 3.46 -2.25 -13.36
N LEU A 189 3.12 -3.45 -12.91
CA LEU A 189 3.36 -4.71 -13.54
C LEU A 189 2.08 -5.52 -13.49
N HIS A 190 1.70 -6.14 -14.60
CA HIS A 190 0.54 -7.00 -14.74
C HIS A 190 0.90 -8.23 -15.55
N GLN A 191 0.42 -9.40 -15.12
CA GLN A 191 0.57 -10.65 -15.86
C GLN A 191 -0.75 -11.41 -15.89
N THR A 192 -1.13 -11.84 -17.10
CA THR A 192 -2.32 -12.66 -17.31
C THR A 192 -2.07 -14.10 -16.87
N LEU A 193 -2.90 -14.59 -15.94
CA LEU A 193 -2.75 -15.92 -15.34
C LEU A 193 -3.52 -17.03 -16.05
N ASN A 194 -4.25 -16.74 -17.11
CA ASN A 194 -5.16 -17.68 -17.78
C ASN A 194 -6.13 -18.37 -16.80
N SER A 195 -6.64 -17.62 -15.83
CA SER A 195 -7.63 -18.10 -14.88
C SER A 195 -9.01 -18.22 -15.54
N LEU A 196 -9.86 -19.16 -15.06
CA LEU A 196 -11.19 -19.38 -15.64
C LEU A 196 -12.14 -18.19 -15.43
N ASP A 197 -11.88 -17.37 -14.42
CA ASP A 197 -12.62 -16.18 -14.04
C ASP A 197 -11.98 -14.88 -14.53
N GLY A 198 -10.90 -14.97 -15.33
CA GLY A 198 -10.20 -13.81 -15.86
C GLY A 198 -9.52 -12.94 -14.81
N MET A 199 -9.34 -13.44 -13.58
CA MET A 199 -8.73 -12.67 -12.51
C MET A 199 -7.23 -12.85 -12.45
N ASP A 200 -6.51 -11.73 -12.44
CA ASP A 200 -5.07 -11.64 -12.50
C ASP A 200 -4.46 -10.97 -11.26
N PHE A 201 -3.14 -11.04 -11.17
CA PHE A 201 -2.34 -10.25 -10.23
C PHE A 201 -1.72 -9.04 -10.91
N ALA A 202 -1.51 -8.00 -10.10
CA ALA A 202 -0.69 -6.87 -10.47
C ALA A 202 0.15 -6.37 -9.28
N LEU A 203 1.20 -5.64 -9.58
CA LEU A 203 2.02 -4.94 -8.60
C LEU A 203 2.10 -3.47 -8.98
N LEU A 204 1.71 -2.58 -8.07
CA LEU A 204 2.05 -1.16 -8.14
C LEU A 204 3.30 -0.91 -7.30
N TYR A 205 4.25 -0.15 -7.83
CA TYR A 205 5.52 0.08 -7.13
C TYR A 205 6.14 1.43 -7.47
N TYR A 206 6.95 1.96 -6.56
CA TYR A 206 7.80 3.12 -6.84
C TYR A 206 9.13 2.65 -7.42
N GLY A 207 9.45 3.08 -8.64
CA GLY A 207 10.63 2.64 -9.37
C GLY A 207 11.97 3.04 -8.73
N ASP A 208 11.98 4.06 -7.88
CA ASP A 208 13.16 4.43 -7.08
C ASP A 208 13.44 3.44 -5.92
N LEU A 209 12.42 2.71 -5.45
CA LEU A 209 12.50 1.76 -4.34
C LEU A 209 12.53 0.29 -4.78
N PHE A 210 11.87 -0.05 -5.87
CA PHE A 210 11.82 -1.42 -6.37
C PHE A 210 12.05 -1.45 -7.88
N ASP A 211 12.90 -2.37 -8.33
CA ASP A 211 13.29 -2.57 -9.73
C ASP A 211 13.07 -4.04 -10.10
N PRO A 212 11.92 -4.38 -10.69
CA PRO A 212 11.63 -5.75 -11.12
C PRO A 212 12.47 -6.11 -12.34
N HIS A 213 13.02 -7.33 -12.38
CA HIS A 213 13.85 -7.80 -13.49
C HIS A 213 13.51 -9.23 -13.96
N TYR A 214 12.64 -9.93 -13.25
CA TYR A 214 12.15 -11.23 -13.65
C TYR A 214 10.72 -11.44 -13.17
N GLU A 215 9.90 -12.08 -14.00
CA GLU A 215 8.50 -12.36 -13.74
C GLU A 215 8.15 -13.75 -14.22
N GLU A 216 7.38 -14.49 -13.41
CA GLU A 216 6.90 -15.82 -13.75
C GLU A 216 5.43 -15.97 -13.35
N PRO A 217 4.51 -15.88 -14.33
CA PRO A 217 3.10 -16.14 -14.09
C PRO A 217 2.82 -17.64 -14.02
N GLY A 218 2.11 -18.06 -12.99
CA GLY A 218 1.58 -19.41 -12.86
C GLY A 218 0.06 -19.41 -12.77
N ARG A 219 -0.56 -20.58 -12.70
CA ARG A 219 -2.02 -20.69 -12.75
C ARG A 219 -2.77 -19.90 -11.66
N ARG A 220 -2.18 -19.74 -10.46
CA ARG A 220 -2.78 -19.04 -9.31
C ARG A 220 -1.74 -18.31 -8.48
N TYR A 221 -0.63 -18.00 -9.08
CA TYR A 221 0.43 -17.21 -8.48
C TYR A 221 1.09 -16.32 -9.53
N LEU A 222 1.76 -15.29 -9.03
CA LEU A 222 2.70 -14.49 -9.79
C LEU A 222 3.96 -14.35 -8.95
N TYR A 223 5.10 -14.77 -9.50
CA TYR A 223 6.42 -14.53 -8.93
C TYR A 223 7.05 -13.33 -9.62
N ILE A 224 7.58 -12.40 -8.83
CA ILE A 224 8.28 -11.21 -9.31
C ILE A 224 9.59 -11.10 -8.54
N GLU A 225 10.72 -11.21 -9.23
CA GLU A 225 12.04 -10.96 -8.65
C GLU A 225 12.51 -9.56 -8.98
N GLY A 226 13.10 -8.88 -7.99
CA GLY A 226 13.55 -7.51 -8.17
C GLY A 226 14.54 -7.07 -7.10
N THR A 227 15.13 -5.91 -7.34
CA THR A 227 16.03 -5.25 -6.40
C THR A 227 15.25 -4.26 -5.54
N LEU A 228 15.20 -4.50 -4.23
CA LEU A 228 14.59 -3.62 -3.24
C LEU A 228 15.66 -2.68 -2.66
N ARG A 229 15.46 -1.36 -2.81
CA ARG A 229 16.40 -0.32 -2.37
C ARG A 229 15.91 0.33 -1.08
N PHE A 230 16.60 0.08 0.03
CA PHE A 230 16.29 0.72 1.31
C PHE A 230 16.95 2.11 1.36
N PRO A 231 16.16 3.18 1.53
CA PRO A 231 16.71 4.53 1.62
C PRO A 231 17.64 4.68 2.83
N ALA A 232 18.68 5.48 2.69
CA ALA A 232 19.57 5.76 3.81
C ALA A 232 18.81 6.45 4.96
N PRO A 233 19.14 6.16 6.23
CA PRO A 233 18.54 6.85 7.36
C PRO A 233 18.79 8.36 7.25
N ARG A 234 17.74 9.18 7.39
CA ARG A 234 17.87 10.63 7.44
C ARG A 234 18.57 11.01 8.75
N THR A 235 19.89 11.09 8.72
CA THR A 235 20.65 11.64 9.86
C THR A 235 20.55 13.15 9.84
N ARG A 236 20.01 13.75 10.91
CA ARG A 236 20.28 15.18 11.16
C ARG A 236 21.80 15.35 11.26
N ARG A 237 22.34 16.26 10.50
CA ARG A 237 23.78 16.55 10.29
C ARG A 237 24.55 17.03 11.55
N THR A 238 24.20 16.57 12.74
CA THR A 238 24.72 17.13 14.00
C THR A 238 25.70 16.24 14.77
N THR A 239 25.98 15.04 14.32
CA THR A 239 26.99 14.20 14.99
C THR A 239 27.76 13.45 13.90
N GLY A 240 29.10 13.57 13.88
CA GLY A 240 30.01 12.91 12.93
C GLY A 240 29.95 11.37 12.91
N ARG A 241 28.77 10.81 13.08
CA ARG A 241 28.52 9.37 12.96
C ARG A 241 28.39 9.01 11.47
N PRO A 242 29.07 7.95 11.02
CA PRO A 242 28.99 7.52 9.63
C PRO A 242 27.52 7.24 9.27
N VAL A 243 27.04 7.86 8.18
CA VAL A 243 25.72 7.57 7.58
C VAL A 243 25.77 6.12 7.12
N ARG A 244 24.84 5.28 7.58
CA ARG A 244 24.69 3.92 7.04
C ARG A 244 24.42 4.04 5.54
N PRO A 245 25.17 3.29 4.69
CA PRO A 245 24.91 3.31 3.25
C PRO A 245 23.49 2.82 2.95
N ALA A 246 22.94 3.26 1.82
CA ALA A 246 21.75 2.66 1.27
C ALA A 246 21.99 1.16 1.09
N ARG A 247 20.99 0.33 1.47
CA ARG A 247 21.07 -1.12 1.33
C ARG A 247 20.17 -1.54 0.17
N THR A 248 20.64 -2.49 -0.61
CA THR A 248 19.86 -3.18 -1.63
C THR A 248 19.78 -4.65 -1.29
N ASP A 249 18.60 -5.24 -1.51
CA ASP A 249 18.39 -6.68 -1.37
C ASP A 249 17.70 -7.21 -2.63
N THR A 250 18.11 -8.38 -3.11
CA THR A 250 17.33 -9.13 -4.09
C THR A 250 16.18 -9.81 -3.36
N VAL A 251 14.96 -9.50 -3.76
CA VAL A 251 13.74 -10.03 -3.16
C VAL A 251 12.86 -10.69 -4.23
N GLY A 252 12.19 -11.76 -3.86
CA GLY A 252 11.18 -12.42 -4.66
C GLY A 252 9.81 -12.21 -4.02
N LEU A 253 8.90 -11.54 -4.72
CA LEU A 253 7.51 -11.37 -4.31
C LEU A 253 6.70 -12.53 -4.90
N VAL A 254 6.07 -13.34 -4.06
CA VAL A 254 5.18 -14.43 -4.47
C VAL A 254 3.76 -14.04 -4.13
N LEU A 255 2.96 -13.70 -5.14
CA LEU A 255 1.55 -13.36 -4.97
C LEU A 255 0.72 -14.63 -5.20
N CYS A 256 -0.07 -15.05 -4.22
CA CYS A 256 -0.84 -16.30 -4.28
C CYS A 256 -2.32 -16.10 -3.96
N SER A 257 -3.19 -16.66 -4.81
CA SER A 257 -4.64 -16.71 -4.58
C SER A 257 -5.13 -18.08 -4.09
N ASP A 258 -4.24 -19.08 -4.03
CA ASP A 258 -4.54 -20.44 -3.58
C ASP A 258 -3.48 -20.92 -2.59
N THR A 259 -3.91 -21.49 -1.46
CA THR A 259 -3.03 -21.89 -0.37
C THR A 259 -2.09 -23.04 -0.72
N ARG A 260 -2.53 -23.99 -1.55
CA ARG A 260 -1.70 -25.14 -1.99
C ARG A 260 -0.63 -24.71 -2.97
N MET A 261 -0.96 -23.76 -3.84
CA MET A 261 0.02 -23.20 -4.77
C MET A 261 1.12 -22.44 -4.04
N ALA A 262 0.80 -21.72 -2.96
CA ALA A 262 1.79 -21.00 -2.17
C ALA A 262 2.90 -21.93 -1.64
N GLU A 263 2.55 -23.10 -1.13
CA GLU A 263 3.53 -24.07 -0.62
C GLU A 263 4.40 -24.66 -1.74
N TRP A 264 3.76 -25.05 -2.84
CA TRP A 264 4.46 -25.61 -4.00
C TRP A 264 5.48 -24.63 -4.57
N VAL A 265 5.07 -23.38 -4.84
CA VAL A 265 5.93 -22.34 -5.41
C VAL A 265 7.07 -21.97 -4.47
N VAL A 266 6.81 -21.83 -3.16
CA VAL A 266 7.86 -21.50 -2.19
C VAL A 266 8.90 -22.62 -2.09
N ARG A 267 8.49 -23.88 -2.11
CA ARG A 267 9.42 -25.02 -2.12
C ARG A 267 10.30 -24.99 -3.36
N ASP A 268 9.71 -24.85 -4.53
CA ASP A 268 10.38 -24.83 -5.82
C ASP A 268 11.40 -23.67 -5.89
N LEU A 269 10.98 -22.45 -5.51
CA LEU A 269 11.85 -21.28 -5.46
C LEU A 269 13.00 -21.42 -4.45
N ARG A 270 12.82 -22.15 -3.34
CA ARG A 270 13.91 -22.41 -2.38
C ARG A 270 14.97 -23.33 -2.95
N GLU A 271 14.57 -24.26 -3.82
CA GLU A 271 15.49 -25.18 -4.52
C GLU A 271 16.20 -24.47 -5.68
N GLU A 272 15.49 -23.73 -6.51
CA GLU A 272 16.02 -23.09 -7.70
C GLU A 272 16.77 -21.77 -7.44
N ARG A 273 16.32 -21.00 -6.45
CA ARG A 273 16.81 -19.63 -6.16
C ARG A 273 17.14 -19.42 -4.67
N PRO A 274 18.09 -20.20 -4.10
CA PRO A 274 18.35 -20.21 -2.65
C PRO A 274 18.84 -18.87 -2.09
N GLY A 275 19.40 -17.98 -2.94
CA GLY A 275 19.91 -16.66 -2.53
C GLY A 275 18.85 -15.56 -2.48
N VAL A 276 17.65 -15.81 -2.98
CA VAL A 276 16.58 -14.79 -3.05
C VAL A 276 15.79 -14.76 -1.75
N LYS A 277 15.59 -13.57 -1.20
CA LYS A 277 14.77 -13.36 0.00
C LYS A 277 13.30 -13.28 -0.39
N LEU A 278 12.50 -14.25 0.02
CA LEU A 278 11.11 -14.36 -0.39
C LEU A 278 10.16 -13.53 0.51
N ILE A 279 9.16 -12.95 -0.13
CA ILE A 279 8.01 -12.32 0.52
C ILE A 279 6.76 -12.88 -0.16
N VAL A 280 5.97 -13.66 0.60
CA VAL A 280 4.79 -14.35 0.08
C VAL A 280 3.53 -13.61 0.53
N LEU A 281 2.69 -13.21 -0.41
CA LEU A 281 1.52 -12.37 -0.16
C LEU A 281 0.23 -13.07 -0.63
N GLY A 282 -0.82 -12.99 0.17
CA GLY A 282 -2.14 -13.48 -0.18
C GLY A 282 -2.58 -14.71 0.61
N ARG A 283 -3.12 -15.71 -0.07
CA ARG A 283 -3.69 -16.91 0.59
C ARG A 283 -2.61 -17.94 0.87
N THR A 284 -2.08 -17.92 2.07
CA THR A 284 -0.93 -18.75 2.49
C THR A 284 -1.23 -19.59 3.75
N ALA A 285 -2.50 -19.79 4.10
CA ALA A 285 -2.87 -20.36 5.40
C ALA A 285 -2.39 -21.80 5.66
N SER A 286 -2.12 -22.60 4.60
CA SER A 286 -1.62 -23.96 4.72
C SER A 286 -0.10 -24.06 4.68
N LEU A 287 0.60 -22.97 4.36
CA LEU A 287 2.06 -22.95 4.27
C LEU A 287 2.67 -22.96 5.68
N ASP A 288 3.49 -23.96 5.98
CA ASP A 288 4.37 -23.92 7.16
C ASP A 288 5.52 -22.94 6.90
N ALA A 289 5.32 -21.69 7.32
CA ALA A 289 6.28 -20.63 7.08
C ALA A 289 7.67 -20.94 7.67
N ALA A 290 7.73 -21.58 8.85
CA ALA A 290 8.98 -21.87 9.53
C ALA A 290 9.82 -22.91 8.78
N ALA A 291 9.20 -23.91 8.16
CA ALA A 291 9.87 -24.94 7.37
C ALA A 291 10.64 -24.35 6.16
N TYR A 292 10.21 -23.19 5.67
CA TYR A 292 10.81 -22.50 4.52
C TYR A 292 11.61 -21.25 4.89
N GLY A 293 11.95 -21.07 6.17
CA GLY A 293 12.69 -19.89 6.63
C GLY A 293 11.91 -18.58 6.52
N LEU A 294 10.58 -18.67 6.53
CA LEU A 294 9.66 -17.52 6.49
C LEU A 294 9.05 -17.26 7.86
N ARG A 295 8.59 -16.04 8.09
CA ARG A 295 7.85 -15.63 9.28
C ARG A 295 6.57 -14.94 8.89
N ASP A 296 5.45 -15.29 9.53
CA ASP A 296 4.18 -14.59 9.36
C ASP A 296 4.24 -13.20 10.06
N ALA A 297 4.30 -12.15 9.26
CA ALA A 297 4.34 -10.78 9.75
C ALA A 297 3.00 -10.32 10.36
N LEU A 298 1.92 -11.05 10.11
CA LEU A 298 0.56 -10.77 10.62
C LEU A 298 0.16 -11.68 11.79
N GLU A 299 1.05 -12.54 12.28
CA GLU A 299 0.75 -13.45 13.38
C GLU A 299 0.30 -12.71 14.65
N ARG A 300 1.01 -11.62 15.02
CA ARG A 300 0.66 -10.82 16.20
C ARG A 300 -0.73 -10.17 16.08
N PRO A 301 -1.08 -9.44 15.00
CA PRO A 301 -2.45 -8.96 14.80
C PRO A 301 -3.49 -10.07 14.84
N ALA A 302 -3.23 -11.22 14.22
CA ALA A 302 -4.14 -12.35 14.21
C ALA A 302 -4.38 -12.92 15.63
N ARG A 303 -3.34 -13.08 16.44
CA ARG A 303 -3.46 -13.48 17.86
C ARG A 303 -4.23 -12.48 18.71
N LEU A 304 -4.22 -11.19 18.33
CA LEU A 304 -5.01 -10.14 18.98
C LEU A 304 -6.46 -10.08 18.48
N GLY A 305 -6.93 -11.08 17.72
CA GLY A 305 -8.28 -11.15 17.18
C GLY A 305 -8.53 -10.22 15.98
N ARG A 306 -7.50 -9.64 15.38
CA ARG A 306 -7.62 -8.87 14.14
C ARG A 306 -7.66 -9.81 12.95
N GLY A 307 -8.42 -9.42 11.94
CA GLY A 307 -8.51 -10.15 10.69
C GLY A 307 -8.88 -9.21 9.55
N ASN A 308 -8.72 -9.69 8.34
CA ASN A 308 -9.04 -8.91 7.15
C ASN A 308 -10.38 -9.30 6.49
N VAL A 309 -10.99 -10.41 6.91
CA VAL A 309 -12.36 -10.81 6.49
C VAL A 309 -13.22 -11.14 7.69
N ARG A 310 -14.55 -11.01 7.52
CA ARG A 310 -15.55 -11.43 8.54
C ARG A 310 -16.17 -12.75 8.12
N ARG A 311 -16.15 -13.73 9.02
CA ARG A 311 -16.86 -15.02 8.85
C ARG A 311 -17.51 -15.43 10.15
N ARG A 312 -18.77 -15.87 10.09
CA ARG A 312 -19.54 -16.39 11.25
C ARG A 312 -19.44 -15.49 12.49
N GLY A 313 -19.49 -14.16 12.27
CA GLY A 313 -19.42 -13.17 13.36
C GLY A 313 -18.02 -12.85 13.89
N GLY A 314 -16.98 -13.59 13.50
CA GLY A 314 -15.58 -13.36 13.88
C GLY A 314 -14.72 -12.73 12.80
N TRP A 315 -13.60 -12.15 13.20
CA TRP A 315 -12.55 -11.73 12.29
C TRP A 315 -11.61 -12.91 11.98
N LEU A 316 -11.25 -13.09 10.72
CA LEU A 316 -10.30 -14.10 10.26
C LEU A 316 -9.19 -13.41 9.45
N MET A 317 -7.94 -13.75 9.72
CA MET A 317 -6.80 -13.39 8.88
C MET A 317 -6.71 -14.39 7.73
N ARG A 318 -7.40 -14.07 6.61
CA ARG A 318 -7.44 -14.90 5.40
C ARG A 318 -6.20 -14.69 4.54
N ASP A 319 -5.89 -13.42 4.30
CA ASP A 319 -4.74 -13.02 3.51
C ASP A 319 -3.60 -12.68 4.46
N ARG A 320 -2.42 -13.19 4.17
CA ARG A 320 -1.24 -13.04 5.02
C ARG A 320 -0.06 -12.51 4.22
N ILE A 321 0.96 -12.06 4.93
CA ILE A 321 2.25 -11.70 4.35
C ILE A 321 3.32 -12.42 5.16
N LEU A 322 4.00 -13.37 4.49
CA LEU A 322 5.12 -14.10 5.05
C LEU A 322 6.40 -13.47 4.52
N ALA A 323 7.32 -13.13 5.40
CA ALA A 323 8.59 -12.50 5.03
C ALA A 323 9.75 -13.42 5.40
N ASP A 324 10.76 -13.48 4.53
CA ASP A 324 12.02 -14.15 4.81
C ASP A 324 12.62 -13.72 6.14
N THR A 325 13.11 -14.67 6.93
CA THR A 325 13.72 -14.39 8.25
C THR A 325 15.00 -13.54 8.14
N ALA A 326 15.66 -13.53 6.98
CA ALA A 326 16.79 -12.68 6.68
C ALA A 326 16.39 -11.21 6.43
N LEU A 327 15.10 -10.92 6.19
CA LEU A 327 14.57 -9.57 6.12
C LEU A 327 14.15 -9.10 7.51
N ARG A 328 14.59 -7.89 7.89
CA ARG A 328 14.10 -7.29 9.12
C ARG A 328 12.68 -6.77 8.92
N CYS A 329 11.71 -7.50 9.44
CA CYS A 329 10.30 -7.17 9.39
C CYS A 329 9.81 -6.86 10.81
N PRO A 330 9.64 -5.59 11.21
CA PRO A 330 9.16 -5.23 12.55
C PRO A 330 7.69 -5.60 12.78
N GLY A 331 6.97 -5.94 11.71
CA GLY A 331 5.60 -6.42 11.77
C GLY A 331 4.70 -5.78 10.72
N GLY A 332 3.44 -6.21 10.74
CA GLY A 332 2.38 -5.74 9.87
C GLY A 332 1.06 -5.57 10.61
N ASP A 333 0.04 -5.18 9.89
CA ASP A 333 -1.32 -5.06 10.40
C ASP A 333 -2.36 -5.12 9.27
N VAL A 334 -3.63 -5.06 9.65
CA VAL A 334 -4.77 -4.90 8.74
C VAL A 334 -5.09 -3.42 8.59
N PHE A 335 -5.25 -2.95 7.38
CA PHE A 335 -5.66 -1.58 7.10
C PHE A 335 -7.17 -1.41 7.30
N ALA A 336 -7.58 -1.36 8.58
CA ALA A 336 -8.97 -1.23 8.99
C ALA A 336 -9.34 0.25 9.21
N ARG A 337 -9.96 0.87 8.20
CA ARG A 337 -10.49 2.25 8.30
C ARG A 337 -12.00 2.25 8.26
N ARG A 338 -12.64 3.17 9.01
CA ARG A 338 -14.11 3.24 9.11
C ARG A 338 -14.81 3.31 7.75
N TYR A 339 -14.23 3.99 6.77
CA TYR A 339 -14.79 4.13 5.43
C TYR A 339 -14.72 2.86 4.57
N LEU A 340 -14.00 1.82 5.02
CA LEU A 340 -13.96 0.49 4.41
C LEU A 340 -15.01 -0.45 4.98
N LEU A 341 -15.68 -0.05 6.05
CA LEU A 341 -16.63 -0.87 6.79
C LEU A 341 -18.07 -0.40 6.55
N ASP A 342 -18.98 -1.33 6.47
CA ASP A 342 -20.40 -1.03 6.51
C ASP A 342 -20.75 -0.45 7.88
N PRO A 343 -21.37 0.74 7.96
CA PRO A 343 -21.59 1.45 9.21
C PRO A 343 -22.60 0.72 10.15
N LYS A 344 -23.45 -0.16 9.61
CA LYS A 344 -24.46 -0.89 10.38
C LYS A 344 -23.91 -2.19 10.95
N THR A 345 -23.11 -2.91 10.17
CA THR A 345 -22.65 -4.26 10.54
C THR A 345 -21.20 -4.29 11.02
N GLY A 346 -20.41 -3.26 10.72
CA GLY A 346 -18.96 -3.22 10.98
C GLY A 346 -18.16 -4.22 10.13
N ASN A 347 -18.78 -4.84 9.12
CA ASN A 347 -18.11 -5.75 8.19
C ASN A 347 -17.42 -4.96 7.05
N PRO A 348 -16.38 -5.50 6.42
CA PRO A 348 -15.86 -4.93 5.17
C PRO A 348 -17.00 -4.76 4.17
N GLN A 349 -17.04 -3.59 3.51
CA GLN A 349 -18.10 -3.28 2.55
C GLN A 349 -17.69 -3.78 1.16
N PRO A 350 -18.38 -4.81 0.60
CA PRO A 350 -18.08 -5.36 -0.71
C PRO A 350 -18.55 -4.45 -1.83
N THR A 351 -18.10 -4.72 -3.05
CA THR A 351 -18.61 -4.09 -4.28
C THR A 351 -20.08 -4.47 -4.48
N TYR A 352 -20.36 -5.76 -4.34
CA TYR A 352 -21.71 -6.31 -4.36
C TYR A 352 -21.98 -7.21 -3.14
N GLU A 353 -23.18 -7.10 -2.58
CA GLU A 353 -23.69 -8.04 -1.61
C GLU A 353 -24.80 -8.87 -2.28
N ARG A 354 -24.53 -10.13 -2.57
CA ARG A 354 -25.34 -10.96 -3.46
C ARG A 354 -25.41 -10.34 -4.87
N ARG A 355 -26.53 -9.69 -5.24
CA ARG A 355 -26.68 -8.97 -6.52
C ARG A 355 -26.87 -7.45 -6.36
N ARG A 356 -26.88 -6.98 -5.12
CA ARG A 356 -27.11 -5.57 -4.82
C ARG A 356 -25.79 -4.82 -4.83
N TYR A 357 -25.67 -3.78 -5.64
CA TYR A 357 -24.53 -2.89 -5.62
C TYR A 357 -24.40 -2.15 -4.29
N ARG A 358 -23.26 -2.27 -3.64
CA ARG A 358 -22.93 -1.63 -2.35
C ARG A 358 -21.86 -0.55 -2.53
N GLY A 359 -21.13 -0.60 -3.63
CA GLY A 359 -20.09 0.34 -3.98
C GLY A 359 -18.91 0.37 -3.00
N GLY A 360 -18.64 -0.73 -2.31
CA GLY A 360 -17.55 -0.86 -1.37
C GLY A 360 -16.21 -1.14 -2.03
N PHE A 361 -15.14 -1.18 -1.22
CA PHE A 361 -13.81 -1.57 -1.66
C PHE A 361 -13.71 -3.07 -1.95
N GLY A 362 -14.23 -3.90 -1.05
CA GLY A 362 -14.20 -5.34 -1.16
C GLY A 362 -14.62 -6.01 0.15
N TYR A 363 -14.82 -7.32 0.13
CA TYR A 363 -15.14 -8.11 1.31
C TYR A 363 -13.92 -8.44 2.18
N ALA A 364 -12.71 -8.07 1.73
CA ALA A 364 -11.48 -8.18 2.47
C ALA A 364 -10.85 -6.79 2.66
N LEU A 365 -10.31 -6.55 3.85
CA LEU A 365 -9.50 -5.36 4.13
C LEU A 365 -8.08 -5.58 3.65
N PRO A 366 -7.37 -4.55 3.15
CA PRO A 366 -5.96 -4.65 2.83
C PRO A 366 -5.12 -5.06 4.04
N VAL A 367 -4.06 -5.82 3.79
CA VAL A 367 -3.03 -6.14 4.79
C VAL A 367 -1.70 -5.55 4.36
N PHE A 368 -0.85 -5.22 5.32
CA PHE A 368 0.45 -4.61 5.03
C PHE A 368 1.52 -4.98 6.05
N VAL A 369 2.76 -4.84 5.63
CA VAL A 369 3.96 -5.01 6.47
C VAL A 369 4.95 -3.89 6.22
N TYR A 370 5.88 -3.73 7.16
CA TYR A 370 7.04 -2.87 7.00
C TYR A 370 8.31 -3.71 7.03
N LEU A 371 9.25 -3.37 6.15
CA LEU A 371 10.61 -3.88 6.10
C LEU A 371 11.60 -2.78 6.48
N GLU A 372 12.71 -3.15 7.16
CA GLU A 372 13.79 -2.24 7.59
C GLU A 372 15.17 -2.69 7.07
#